data_2ad62e10b7fe69081cbe6243b4ab3523
#
_entry.id   2ad62e10b7fe69081cbe6243b4ab3523
#
_cell.length_a   1.000
_cell.length_b   1.000
_cell.length_c   1.000
_cell.angle_alpha   90.00
_cell.angle_beta   90.00
_cell.angle_gamma   90.00
#
_symmetry.space_group_name_H-M   'P 1'
#
loop_
_entity.id
_entity.type
_entity.pdbx_description
1 polymer ?
#
loop_
_entity_poly.entity_id
_entity_poly.type
_entity_poly.pdbx_seq_one_letter_code
_entity_poly.pdbx_strand_id
1 'polypeptide(L)'
;MIIMSDNNDFKMVAKTFFGLEDILSDELLTLGAKKIEKGVRNVSFFGDLGFLYKCNLSLRTAIRILKPIAFFNVNDEKELYSSFYNFNWEDFLSLDLTFSIESVLNSDFFSHSLFVSQKAKDGIVDRFR
;
A
#
# COMPACT_ATOMS: atom_id res chain seq x y z
N MET A 1 -7.57 -7.76 33.67
CA MET A 1 -7.17 -8.38 32.42
C MET A 1 -6.95 -7.35 31.35
N ILE A 2 -5.87 -7.48 30.67
CA ILE A 2 -5.58 -6.56 29.60
C ILE A 2 -6.14 -7.11 28.35
N ILE A 3 -6.99 -6.36 27.74
CA ILE A 3 -7.50 -6.70 26.44
C ILE A 3 -6.43 -6.35 25.45
N MET A 4 -5.94 -7.33 24.78
CA MET A 4 -5.06 -7.11 23.67
C MET A 4 -5.87 -6.45 22.61
N SER A 5 -5.59 -5.23 22.48
CA SER A 5 -6.39 -4.40 21.66
C SER A 5 -6.25 -4.75 20.20
N ASP A 6 -7.31 -4.57 19.51
CA ASP A 6 -7.32 -4.47 18.07
C ASP A 6 -6.54 -3.26 17.57
N ASN A 7 -5.89 -2.52 18.48
CA ASN A 7 -5.11 -1.33 18.13
C ASN A 7 -3.90 -1.63 17.27
N ASN A 8 -3.49 -2.90 17.20
CA ASN A 8 -2.38 -3.32 16.36
C ASN A 8 -2.83 -3.69 14.94
N ASP A 9 -4.13 -3.71 14.69
CA ASP A 9 -4.63 -4.01 13.37
C ASP A 9 -4.43 -2.81 12.45
N PHE A 10 -4.05 -3.08 11.21
CA PHE A 10 -3.87 -2.06 10.20
C PHE A 10 -4.46 -2.54 8.89
N LYS A 11 -4.73 -1.59 8.00
CA LYS A 11 -5.26 -1.89 6.68
C LYS A 11 -4.18 -2.48 5.80
N MET A 12 -4.56 -3.53 5.08
CA MET A 12 -3.72 -4.15 4.06
C MET A 12 -4.50 -4.25 2.75
N VAL A 13 -3.78 -4.28 1.64
CA VAL A 13 -4.37 -4.46 0.32
C VAL A 13 -3.65 -5.61 -0.38
N ALA A 14 -4.37 -6.67 -0.68
CA ALA A 14 -3.84 -7.78 -1.47
C ALA A 14 -4.14 -7.53 -2.94
N LYS A 15 -3.11 -7.49 -3.75
CA LYS A 15 -3.24 -7.32 -5.21
C LYS A 15 -3.44 -8.68 -5.84
N THR A 16 -4.31 -8.74 -6.86
CA THR A 16 -4.60 -9.98 -7.58
C THR A 16 -4.88 -9.68 -9.05
N PHE A 17 -5.09 -10.74 -9.83
CA PHE A 17 -5.52 -10.60 -11.21
C PHE A 17 -7.02 -10.31 -11.29
N PHE A 18 -7.42 -9.63 -12.33
CA PHE A 18 -8.84 -9.37 -12.60
C PHE A 18 -9.62 -10.69 -12.68
N GLY A 19 -10.73 -10.75 -11.96
CA GLY A 19 -11.57 -11.93 -11.91
C GLY A 19 -11.29 -12.87 -10.74
N LEU A 20 -10.17 -12.70 -10.03
CA LEU A 20 -9.82 -13.53 -8.87
C LEU A 20 -10.18 -12.90 -7.54
N GLU A 21 -10.81 -11.73 -7.54
CA GLU A 21 -11.12 -10.98 -6.32
C GLU A 21 -12.01 -11.78 -5.37
N ASP A 22 -13.01 -12.49 -5.89
CA ASP A 22 -13.91 -13.29 -5.05
C ASP A 22 -13.18 -14.46 -4.40
N ILE A 23 -12.32 -15.13 -5.16
CA ILE A 23 -11.52 -16.25 -4.64
C ILE A 23 -10.57 -15.77 -3.56
N LEU A 24 -9.89 -14.65 -3.79
CA LEU A 24 -8.99 -14.06 -2.82
C LEU A 24 -9.74 -13.62 -1.56
N SER A 25 -10.92 -13.03 -1.72
CA SER A 25 -11.76 -12.64 -0.59
C SER A 25 -12.14 -13.86 0.27
N ASP A 26 -12.50 -14.96 -0.36
CA ASP A 26 -12.81 -16.20 0.35
C ASP A 26 -11.60 -16.79 1.07
N GLU A 27 -10.43 -16.75 0.46
CA GLU A 27 -9.20 -17.17 1.12
C GLU A 27 -8.91 -16.30 2.36
N LEU A 28 -9.06 -15.00 2.24
CA LEU A 28 -8.85 -14.06 3.35
C LEU A 28 -9.84 -14.29 4.49
N LEU A 29 -11.09 -14.51 4.15
CA LEU A 29 -12.12 -14.79 5.13
C LEU A 29 -11.80 -16.07 5.91
N THR A 30 -11.38 -17.12 5.21
CA THR A 30 -11.00 -18.39 5.82
C THR A 30 -9.81 -18.23 6.77
N LEU A 31 -8.87 -17.34 6.45
CA LEU A 31 -7.72 -17.07 7.30
C LEU A 31 -8.04 -16.20 8.52
N GLY A 32 -9.18 -15.51 8.52
CA GLY A 32 -9.61 -14.66 9.62
C GLY A 32 -9.43 -13.18 9.42
N ALA A 33 -9.34 -12.71 8.17
CA ALA A 33 -9.25 -11.29 7.87
C ALA A 33 -10.49 -10.53 8.32
N LYS A 34 -10.30 -9.28 8.73
CA LYS A 34 -11.36 -8.40 9.18
C LYS A 34 -11.67 -7.34 8.15
N LYS A 35 -12.92 -6.89 8.09
CA LYS A 35 -13.38 -5.77 7.24
C LYS A 35 -12.95 -5.92 5.79
N ILE A 36 -13.25 -7.07 5.20
CA ILE A 36 -12.86 -7.38 3.83
C ILE A 36 -13.70 -6.56 2.85
N GLU A 37 -13.04 -5.88 1.92
CA GLU A 37 -13.69 -5.15 0.84
C GLU A 37 -13.03 -5.50 -0.49
N LYS A 38 -13.84 -5.90 -1.46
CA LYS A 38 -13.36 -6.22 -2.80
C LYS A 38 -13.28 -4.97 -3.65
N GLY A 39 -12.19 -4.82 -4.37
CA GLY A 39 -12.03 -3.78 -5.39
C GLY A 39 -11.69 -4.41 -6.72
N VAL A 40 -11.28 -3.60 -7.69
CA VAL A 40 -10.82 -4.10 -8.98
C VAL A 40 -9.37 -4.50 -8.85
N ARG A 41 -9.07 -5.77 -9.08
CA ARG A 41 -7.73 -6.36 -8.98
C ARG A 41 -7.12 -6.28 -7.58
N ASN A 42 -7.94 -6.08 -6.56
CA ASN A 42 -7.47 -6.04 -5.20
C ASN A 42 -8.58 -6.38 -4.21
N VAL A 43 -8.16 -6.74 -3.00
CA VAL A 43 -9.06 -6.92 -1.87
C VAL A 43 -8.38 -6.25 -0.67
N SER A 44 -9.07 -5.33 -0.02
CA SER A 44 -8.57 -4.71 1.20
C SER A 44 -9.13 -5.43 2.43
N PHE A 45 -8.37 -5.43 3.50
CA PHE A 45 -8.74 -6.09 4.74
C PHE A 45 -7.90 -5.53 5.90
N PHE A 46 -8.28 -5.91 7.12
CA PHE A 46 -7.55 -5.52 8.32
C PHE A 46 -7.02 -6.74 9.05
N GLY A 47 -5.88 -6.59 9.65
CA GLY A 47 -5.24 -7.59 10.49
C GLY A 47 -3.97 -7.01 11.11
N ASP A 48 -3.34 -7.78 12.00
CA ASP A 48 -2.08 -7.39 12.64
C ASP A 48 -0.87 -7.90 11.85
N LEU A 49 0.32 -7.63 12.38
CA LEU A 49 1.56 -8.04 11.72
C LEU A 49 1.68 -9.57 11.59
N GLY A 50 1.25 -10.30 12.61
CA GLY A 50 1.22 -11.76 12.54
C GLY A 50 0.31 -12.28 11.44
N PHE A 51 -0.82 -11.61 11.25
CA PHE A 51 -1.73 -11.93 10.16
C PHE A 51 -1.12 -11.64 8.79
N LEU A 52 -0.35 -10.57 8.67
CA LEU A 52 0.38 -10.28 7.43
C LEU A 52 1.32 -11.42 7.05
N TYR A 53 2.09 -11.93 8.00
CA TYR A 53 2.97 -13.07 7.75
C TYR A 53 2.20 -14.32 7.39
N LYS A 54 1.08 -14.56 8.07
CA LYS A 54 0.20 -15.69 7.76
C LYS A 54 -0.33 -15.62 6.33
N CYS A 55 -0.73 -14.43 5.89
CA CYS A 55 -1.21 -14.21 4.53
C CYS A 55 -0.11 -14.47 3.50
N ASN A 56 1.11 -13.99 3.75
CA ASN A 56 2.22 -14.21 2.83
C ASN A 56 2.54 -15.69 2.63
N LEU A 57 2.30 -16.50 3.64
CA LEU A 57 2.55 -17.94 3.56
C LEU A 57 1.38 -18.74 2.97
N SER A 58 0.17 -18.25 3.10
CA SER A 58 -1.03 -19.05 2.86
C SER A 58 -1.85 -18.63 1.63
N LEU A 59 -1.79 -17.37 1.22
CA LEU A 59 -2.59 -16.91 0.09
C LEU A 59 -2.03 -17.41 -1.24
N ARG A 60 -2.90 -17.94 -2.08
CA ARG A 60 -2.54 -18.50 -3.38
C ARG A 60 -2.90 -17.61 -4.55
N THR A 61 -3.91 -16.75 -4.38
CA THR A 61 -4.42 -15.89 -5.46
C THR A 61 -3.93 -14.46 -5.36
N ALA A 62 -3.18 -14.11 -4.30
CA ALA A 62 -2.59 -12.79 -4.15
C ALA A 62 -1.22 -12.74 -4.83
N ILE A 63 -1.00 -11.66 -5.58
CA ILE A 63 0.31 -11.36 -6.17
C ILE A 63 1.21 -10.69 -5.15
N ARG A 64 0.67 -9.72 -4.44
CA ARG A 64 1.37 -8.92 -3.40
C ARG A 64 0.40 -8.53 -2.32
N ILE A 65 0.94 -8.30 -1.13
CA ILE A 65 0.19 -7.70 -0.03
C ILE A 65 0.88 -6.38 0.31
N LEU A 66 0.12 -5.30 0.29
CA LEU A 66 0.61 -3.94 0.51
C LEU A 66 0.03 -3.39 1.80
N LYS A 67 0.85 -2.63 2.51
CA LYS A 67 0.40 -1.86 3.67
C LYS A 67 0.42 -0.38 3.29
N PRO A 68 -0.74 0.28 3.19
CA PRO A 68 -0.74 1.73 2.97
C PRO A 68 -0.06 2.44 4.15
N ILE A 69 0.84 3.37 3.86
CA ILE A 69 1.57 4.12 4.88
C ILE A 69 1.22 5.60 4.92
N ALA A 70 0.68 6.14 3.84
CA ALA A 70 0.29 7.55 3.79
C ALA A 70 -0.72 7.80 2.68
N PHE A 71 -1.51 8.86 2.86
CA PHE A 71 -2.44 9.33 1.86
C PHE A 71 -2.23 10.83 1.68
N PHE A 72 -2.11 11.27 0.44
CA PHE A 72 -1.92 12.68 0.12
C PHE A 72 -3.04 13.13 -0.81
N ASN A 73 -3.54 14.34 -0.55
CA ASN A 73 -4.51 14.97 -1.42
C ASN A 73 -3.76 15.92 -2.36
N VAL A 74 -3.56 15.49 -3.60
CA VAL A 74 -2.65 16.14 -4.54
C VAL A 74 -3.43 16.50 -5.81
N ASN A 75 -3.38 17.77 -6.20
CA ASN A 75 -4.07 18.28 -7.37
C ASN A 75 -3.13 18.73 -8.50
N ASP A 76 -1.85 18.93 -8.21
CA ASP A 76 -0.89 19.32 -9.22
C ASP A 76 0.50 18.76 -8.93
N GLU A 77 1.43 19.04 -9.84
CA GLU A 77 2.81 18.56 -9.78
C GLU A 77 3.55 19.07 -8.54
N LYS A 78 3.32 20.34 -8.17
CA LYS A 78 4.00 20.93 -7.01
C LYS A 78 3.53 20.31 -5.71
N GLU A 79 2.25 20.06 -5.58
CA GLU A 79 1.69 19.37 -4.41
C GLU A 79 2.20 17.95 -4.31
N LEU A 80 2.31 17.26 -5.44
CA LEU A 80 2.88 15.91 -5.48
C LEU A 80 4.30 15.89 -4.94
N TYR A 81 5.16 16.75 -5.47
CA TYR A 81 6.55 16.86 -5.02
C TYR A 81 6.64 17.22 -3.55
N SER A 82 5.89 18.25 -3.12
CA SER A 82 5.91 18.73 -1.74
C SER A 82 5.45 17.67 -0.76
N SER A 83 4.41 16.92 -1.11
CA SER A 83 3.90 15.84 -0.25
C SER A 83 4.94 14.77 -0.02
N PHE A 84 5.63 14.36 -1.06
CA PHE A 84 6.70 13.36 -0.94
C PHE A 84 7.94 13.92 -0.26
N TYR A 85 8.27 15.17 -0.48
CA TYR A 85 9.41 15.82 0.20
C TYR A 85 9.19 15.92 1.71
N ASN A 86 7.98 16.27 2.14
CA ASN A 86 7.67 16.55 3.55
C ASN A 86 7.34 15.30 4.37
N PHE A 87 7.17 14.14 3.75
CA PHE A 87 6.86 12.91 4.46
C PHE A 87 8.11 12.33 5.15
N ASN A 88 7.95 11.76 6.32
CA ASN A 88 9.06 11.18 7.10
C ASN A 88 9.49 9.82 6.54
N TRP A 89 10.15 9.84 5.40
CA TRP A 89 10.63 8.60 4.75
C TRP A 89 11.72 7.90 5.56
N GLU A 90 12.38 8.61 6.46
CA GLU A 90 13.41 8.06 7.33
C GLU A 90 12.88 6.92 8.21
N ASP A 91 11.58 6.92 8.50
CA ASP A 91 10.93 5.84 9.26
C ASP A 91 10.81 4.55 8.45
N PHE A 92 10.90 4.60 7.14
CA PHE A 92 10.67 3.47 6.22
C PHE A 92 11.86 3.14 5.34
N LEU A 93 12.70 4.11 5.03
CA LEU A 93 13.84 3.98 4.12
C LEU A 93 15.12 4.44 4.80
N SER A 94 16.23 3.83 4.44
CA SER A 94 17.55 4.29 4.87
C SER A 94 18.40 4.63 3.64
N LEU A 95 19.47 5.42 3.86
CA LEU A 95 20.39 5.80 2.80
C LEU A 95 21.13 4.62 2.20
N ASP A 96 21.23 3.53 2.95
CA ASP A 96 21.93 2.32 2.51
C ASP A 96 21.09 1.42 1.62
N LEU A 97 19.79 1.72 1.51
CA LEU A 97 18.86 0.92 0.74
C LEU A 97 18.55 1.58 -0.59
N THR A 98 18.32 0.75 -1.60
CA THR A 98 17.77 1.21 -2.86
C THR A 98 16.24 1.08 -2.82
N PHE A 99 15.56 1.89 -3.60
CA PHE A 99 14.11 1.80 -3.72
C PHE A 99 13.67 2.07 -5.15
N SER A 100 12.48 1.61 -5.48
CA SER A 100 11.86 1.92 -6.76
C SER A 100 10.43 2.36 -6.53
N ILE A 101 9.89 3.10 -7.48
CA ILE A 101 8.52 3.60 -7.42
C ILE A 101 7.75 3.09 -8.62
N GLU A 102 6.63 2.46 -8.34
CA GLU A 102 5.65 2.08 -9.34
C GLU A 102 4.39 2.87 -9.10
N SER A 103 3.79 3.40 -10.15
CA SER A 103 2.56 4.18 -10.06
C SER A 103 1.44 3.55 -10.87
N VAL A 104 0.26 3.52 -10.26
CA VAL A 104 -0.97 3.18 -10.96
C VAL A 104 -1.88 4.39 -10.85
N LEU A 105 -2.22 4.98 -12.00
CA LEU A 105 -2.99 6.20 -12.03
C LEU A 105 -4.47 5.92 -12.30
N ASN A 106 -5.30 6.62 -11.53
CA ASN A 106 -6.73 6.70 -11.75
C ASN A 106 -7.16 8.14 -11.45
N SER A 107 -6.58 9.09 -12.20
CA SER A 107 -6.72 10.52 -11.92
C SER A 107 -6.90 11.29 -13.22
N ASP A 108 -7.72 12.31 -13.16
CA ASP A 108 -7.90 13.25 -14.28
C ASP A 108 -6.75 14.26 -14.39
N PHE A 109 -5.96 14.43 -13.32
CA PHE A 109 -4.87 15.41 -13.27
C PHE A 109 -3.55 14.88 -13.80
N PHE A 110 -3.32 13.57 -13.71
CA PHE A 110 -2.07 12.95 -14.11
C PHE A 110 -2.36 11.88 -15.14
N SER A 111 -1.76 11.99 -16.32
CA SER A 111 -2.00 11.06 -17.43
C SER A 111 -0.85 10.07 -17.63
N HIS A 112 0.31 10.31 -17.01
CA HIS A 112 1.50 9.48 -17.17
C HIS A 112 2.02 8.95 -15.85
N SER A 113 1.96 7.64 -15.65
CA SER A 113 2.44 7.02 -14.42
C SER A 113 3.95 7.20 -14.23
N LEU A 114 4.72 7.18 -15.31
CA LEU A 114 6.17 7.40 -15.23
C LEU A 114 6.50 8.80 -14.70
N PHE A 115 5.77 9.81 -15.15
CA PHE A 115 5.94 11.18 -14.67
C PHE A 115 5.66 11.29 -13.17
N VAL A 116 4.56 10.70 -12.69
CA VAL A 116 4.22 10.69 -11.27
C VAL A 116 5.30 9.97 -10.46
N SER A 117 5.78 8.83 -10.94
CA SER A 117 6.85 8.09 -10.28
C SER A 117 8.13 8.91 -10.18
N GLN A 118 8.50 9.62 -11.23
CA GLN A 118 9.71 10.45 -11.24
C GLN A 118 9.59 11.62 -10.26
N LYS A 119 8.45 12.30 -10.22
CA LYS A 119 8.22 13.41 -9.28
C LYS A 119 8.22 12.94 -7.83
N ALA A 120 7.59 11.82 -7.56
CA ALA A 120 7.62 11.23 -6.23
C ALA A 120 9.04 10.87 -5.81
N LYS A 121 9.80 10.25 -6.70
CA LYS A 121 11.20 9.90 -6.46
C LYS A 121 12.05 11.14 -6.20
N ASP A 122 11.86 12.19 -6.99
CA ASP A 122 12.58 13.46 -6.79
C ASP A 122 12.35 14.02 -5.38
N GLY A 123 11.09 14.00 -4.92
CA GLY A 123 10.77 14.45 -3.57
C GLY A 123 11.46 13.62 -2.49
N ILE A 124 11.46 12.30 -2.63
CA ILE A 124 12.11 11.41 -1.68
C ILE A 124 13.63 11.61 -1.70
N VAL A 125 14.25 11.63 -2.87
CA VAL A 125 15.70 11.77 -3.01
C VAL A 125 16.16 13.12 -2.44
N ASP A 126 15.45 14.20 -2.75
CA ASP A 126 15.80 15.54 -2.28
C ASP A 126 15.67 15.65 -0.76
N ARG A 127 14.75 14.94 -0.15
CA ARG A 127 14.62 14.92 1.30
C ARG A 127 15.84 14.30 1.99
N PHE A 128 16.46 13.30 1.38
CA PHE A 128 17.64 12.64 1.94
C PHE A 128 18.96 13.35 1.63
N ARG A 129 18.94 14.42 0.87
CA ARG A 129 20.15 15.19 0.56
C ARG A 129 20.55 16.18 1.66
#